data_12bdabdcb6cf7852623a0a5c63fe10d2
#
_entry.id   12bdabdcb6cf7852623a0a5c63fe10d2
#
_cell.length_a   1.000
_cell.length_b   1.000
_cell.length_c   1.000
_cell.angle_alpha   90.00
_cell.angle_beta   90.00
_cell.angle_gamma   90.00
#
_symmetry.space_group_name_H-M   'P 1'
#
loop_
_entity.id
_entity.type
_entity.pdbx_description
1 polymer ?
#
loop_
_entity_poly.entity_id
_entity_poly.type
_entity_poly.pdbx_seq_one_letter_code
_entity_poly.pdbx_strand_id
1 'polypeptide(L)'
;MKKVIVSLVILFQVSITNSLTSQNDMPVLKGPYLGRTPPGNRSQIFAPGFVSTQFGELNSVFTADGKEFYFSRRGIPGKPSAIMVTKMINNEWTKPSPVNFSGTYNDVDLFLTPDGKSMIYCSGRIINEGNMARMNNDFWISGRIGDLWGEPTRFAEEAVSEFEDYFPIVTKSGNLYFNSQRGGPGTNDIYCSKFLNGKYTAAEKLPAPINSPFREFDAFVSQDEKMIIFSSERPGGFGGSDIYISFKKSDNSWSEPLNLGNDINSASSEFGATISPDGKYFFYTSGKNGSEDIFWVSAKIIVEISPKEKKYSPIIKSK
;
A
#
# COMPACT_ATOMS: atom_id res chain seq x y z
N MET A 1 -47.52 -61.97 23.12
CA MET A 1 -47.12 -60.71 23.78
C MET A 1 -46.00 -60.04 22.94
N LYS A 2 -46.36 -59.09 22.09
CA LYS A 2 -45.34 -58.32 21.28
C LYS A 2 -44.93 -57.10 22.04
N LYS A 3 -43.63 -56.97 22.38
CA LYS A 3 -43.05 -55.80 22.96
C LYS A 3 -42.82 -54.75 21.87
N VAL A 4 -43.44 -53.58 22.00
CA VAL A 4 -43.18 -52.38 21.19
C VAL A 4 -42.06 -51.60 21.85
N ILE A 5 -40.94 -51.46 21.14
CA ILE A 5 -39.81 -50.58 21.56
C ILE A 5 -40.07 -49.24 20.90
N VAL A 6 -40.34 -48.19 21.71
CA VAL A 6 -40.43 -46.80 21.26
C VAL A 6 -39.03 -46.20 21.37
N SER A 7 -38.40 -45.94 20.25
CA SER A 7 -37.15 -45.20 20.21
C SER A 7 -37.43 -43.69 20.21
N LEU A 8 -36.98 -43.00 21.27
CA LEU A 8 -37.06 -41.54 21.40
C LEU A 8 -35.88 -40.92 20.64
N VAL A 9 -36.17 -40.28 19.53
CA VAL A 9 -35.16 -39.49 18.77
C VAL A 9 -35.16 -38.10 19.35
N ILE A 10 -34.09 -37.73 20.07
CA ILE A 10 -33.87 -36.36 20.55
C ILE A 10 -33.17 -35.60 19.42
N LEU A 11 -33.90 -34.70 18.79
CA LEU A 11 -33.34 -33.72 17.84
C LEU A 11 -32.67 -32.58 18.64
N PHE A 12 -31.35 -32.53 18.62
CA PHE A 12 -30.61 -31.36 19.05
C PHE A 12 -30.70 -30.28 17.95
N GLN A 13 -31.52 -29.26 18.16
CA GLN A 13 -31.47 -28.05 17.36
C GLN A 13 -30.24 -27.22 17.83
N VAL A 14 -29.18 -27.24 17.03
CA VAL A 14 -28.07 -26.30 17.20
C VAL A 14 -28.53 -24.95 16.58
N SER A 15 -28.94 -24.04 17.43
CA SER A 15 -29.20 -22.64 17.04
C SER A 15 -27.85 -21.97 16.78
N ILE A 16 -27.44 -21.88 15.52
CA ILE A 16 -26.33 -21.01 15.10
C ILE A 16 -26.87 -19.58 15.14
N THR A 17 -26.64 -18.88 16.23
CA THR A 17 -26.82 -17.43 16.29
C THR A 17 -25.69 -16.78 15.53
N ASN A 18 -25.90 -16.47 14.26
CA ASN A 18 -25.08 -15.52 13.53
C ASN A 18 -25.30 -14.16 14.19
N SER A 19 -24.44 -13.78 15.11
CA SER A 19 -24.34 -12.39 15.59
C SER A 19 -23.80 -11.55 14.43
N LEU A 20 -24.70 -10.94 13.68
CA LEU A 20 -24.41 -9.77 12.86
C LEU A 20 -23.96 -8.67 13.84
N THR A 21 -22.65 -8.56 14.09
CA THR A 21 -22.11 -7.39 14.77
C THR A 21 -22.49 -6.17 13.94
N SER A 22 -23.31 -5.32 14.51
CA SER A 22 -23.74 -4.07 13.88
C SER A 22 -22.50 -3.20 13.67
N GLN A 23 -22.49 -2.43 12.58
CA GLN A 23 -21.42 -1.48 12.22
C GLN A 23 -21.14 -0.42 13.33
N ASN A 24 -21.89 -0.45 14.43
CA ASN A 24 -21.77 0.45 15.56
C ASN A 24 -20.81 -0.01 16.67
N ASP A 25 -20.30 -1.26 16.62
CA ASP A 25 -19.51 -1.84 17.71
C ASP A 25 -17.99 -1.90 17.40
N MET A 26 -17.49 -1.00 16.54
CA MET A 26 -16.02 -0.92 16.35
C MET A 26 -15.34 -0.52 17.67
N PRO A 27 -14.24 -1.20 18.04
CA PRO A 27 -13.51 -0.89 19.26
C PRO A 27 -12.95 0.53 19.21
N VAL A 28 -12.98 1.22 20.35
CA VAL A 28 -12.29 2.49 20.53
C VAL A 28 -10.80 2.19 20.69
N LEU A 29 -10.00 2.59 19.71
CA LEU A 29 -8.55 2.41 19.71
C LEU A 29 -7.86 3.69 20.19
N LYS A 30 -6.81 3.55 21.02
CA LYS A 30 -6.09 4.68 21.64
C LYS A 30 -4.58 4.52 21.49
N GLY A 31 -3.87 5.65 21.41
CA GLY A 31 -2.41 5.68 21.39
C GLY A 31 -1.78 5.39 20.00
N PRO A 32 -0.45 5.41 19.91
CA PRO A 32 0.28 5.23 18.66
C PRO A 32 -0.07 3.92 17.96
N TYR A 33 0.02 3.91 16.61
CA TYR A 33 -0.23 2.73 15.79
C TYR A 33 -1.59 2.06 16.09
N LEU A 34 -2.63 2.88 16.25
CA LEU A 34 -3.98 2.43 16.58
C LEU A 34 -4.02 1.61 17.89
N GLY A 35 -3.12 1.90 18.84
CA GLY A 35 -3.03 1.20 20.10
C GLY A 35 -2.65 -0.28 20.00
N ARG A 36 -2.07 -0.68 18.88
CA ARG A 36 -1.68 -2.08 18.68
C ARG A 36 -0.36 -2.38 19.35
N THR A 37 -0.27 -3.57 19.90
CA THR A 37 1.01 -4.08 20.41
C THR A 37 1.99 -4.22 19.25
N PRO A 38 3.16 -3.57 19.32
CA PRO A 38 4.15 -3.64 18.26
C PRO A 38 4.52 -5.08 17.92
N PRO A 39 4.58 -5.43 16.60
CA PRO A 39 5.03 -6.73 16.17
C PRO A 39 6.54 -6.86 16.40
N GLY A 40 6.99 -8.07 16.71
CA GLY A 40 8.42 -8.41 16.67
C GLY A 40 8.88 -8.64 15.23
N ASN A 41 9.70 -9.68 15.04
CA ASN A 41 10.20 -10.08 13.72
C ASN A 41 9.19 -10.96 12.93
N ARG A 42 8.00 -11.22 13.46
CA ARG A 42 6.93 -11.93 12.76
C ARG A 42 5.85 -10.96 12.32
N SER A 43 5.47 -11.02 11.06
CA SER A 43 4.41 -10.18 10.52
C SER A 43 3.05 -10.52 11.13
N GLN A 44 2.23 -9.50 11.33
CA GLN A 44 0.88 -9.60 11.87
C GLN A 44 -0.07 -8.74 11.03
N ILE A 45 -1.35 -9.09 11.00
CA ILE A 45 -2.39 -8.22 10.42
C ILE A 45 -2.45 -6.93 11.23
N PHE A 46 -2.48 -5.79 10.53
CA PHE A 46 -2.58 -4.50 11.16
C PHE A 46 -4.04 -4.15 11.48
N ALA A 47 -4.33 -3.91 12.74
CA ALA A 47 -5.62 -3.49 13.27
C ALA A 47 -6.83 -4.28 12.71
N PRO A 48 -6.88 -5.63 12.88
CA PRO A 48 -7.96 -6.45 12.37
C PRO A 48 -9.33 -6.01 12.94
N GLY A 49 -10.33 -6.01 12.05
CA GLY A 49 -11.69 -5.54 12.35
C GLY A 49 -11.85 -4.01 12.37
N PHE A 50 -10.75 -3.25 12.27
CA PHE A 50 -10.77 -1.79 12.23
C PHE A 50 -10.18 -1.25 10.92
N VAL A 51 -8.97 -1.64 10.57
CA VAL A 51 -8.34 -1.38 9.27
C VAL A 51 -8.56 -2.58 8.35
N SER A 52 -7.95 -3.72 8.66
CA SER A 52 -8.10 -4.96 7.89
C SER A 52 -9.46 -5.61 8.20
N THR A 53 -10.28 -5.76 7.18
CA THR A 53 -11.68 -6.20 7.30
C THR A 53 -11.98 -7.38 6.35
N GLN A 54 -13.23 -7.62 6.03
CA GLN A 54 -13.63 -8.61 5.00
C GLN A 54 -13.43 -8.10 3.56
N PHE A 55 -13.04 -6.84 3.39
CA PHE A 55 -12.76 -6.22 2.10
C PHE A 55 -11.25 -6.27 1.81
N GLY A 56 -10.82 -5.80 0.65
CA GLY A 56 -9.41 -5.63 0.35
C GLY A 56 -8.90 -4.30 0.87
N GLU A 57 -7.91 -4.31 1.76
CA GLU A 57 -7.18 -3.13 2.20
C GLU A 57 -5.74 -3.20 1.72
N LEU A 58 -5.32 -2.16 1.05
CA LEU A 58 -4.00 -2.09 0.43
C LEU A 58 -3.36 -0.71 0.58
N ASN A 59 -2.05 -0.68 0.38
CA ASN A 59 -1.26 0.56 0.37
C ASN A 59 -1.55 1.45 1.55
N SER A 60 -0.68 1.52 2.49
CA SER A 60 -0.93 2.26 3.71
C SER A 60 0.19 3.23 4.04
N VAL A 61 -0.17 4.38 4.61
CA VAL A 61 0.79 5.39 5.03
C VAL A 61 0.33 6.12 6.28
N PHE A 62 1.24 6.34 7.20
CA PHE A 62 1.06 7.28 8.32
C PHE A 62 1.54 8.68 7.95
N THR A 63 0.89 9.70 8.49
CA THR A 63 1.47 11.06 8.53
C THR A 63 2.75 11.07 9.36
N ALA A 64 3.63 12.04 9.11
CA ALA A 64 4.92 12.16 9.81
C ALA A 64 4.78 12.27 11.34
N ASP A 65 3.70 12.84 11.83
CA ASP A 65 3.37 12.93 13.25
C ASP A 65 2.68 11.69 13.83
N GLY A 66 2.37 10.70 12.98
CA GLY A 66 1.72 9.44 13.34
C GLY A 66 0.27 9.57 13.79
N LYS A 67 -0.41 10.69 13.49
CA LYS A 67 -1.78 10.96 13.95
C LYS A 67 -2.85 10.67 12.92
N GLU A 68 -2.49 10.44 11.68
CA GLU A 68 -3.42 10.00 10.64
C GLU A 68 -2.85 8.77 9.97
N PHE A 69 -3.73 7.83 9.65
CA PHE A 69 -3.40 6.63 8.90
C PHE A 69 -4.32 6.53 7.70
N TYR A 70 -3.73 6.47 6.52
CA TYR A 70 -4.41 6.36 5.25
C TYR A 70 -4.17 4.99 4.63
N PHE A 71 -5.15 4.48 3.92
CA PHE A 71 -5.06 3.23 3.17
C PHE A 71 -6.13 3.19 2.07
N SER A 72 -5.94 2.35 1.07
CA SER A 72 -6.95 2.12 0.04
C SER A 72 -7.84 0.95 0.45
N ARG A 73 -9.15 1.05 0.22
CA ARG A 73 -10.11 -0.05 0.41
C ARG A 73 -10.85 -0.33 -0.88
N ARG A 74 -10.93 -1.63 -1.23
CA ARG A 74 -11.63 -2.11 -2.44
C ARG A 74 -12.56 -3.29 -2.13
N GLY A 75 -13.36 -3.68 -3.11
CA GLY A 75 -14.22 -4.87 -2.98
C GLY A 75 -15.53 -4.64 -2.25
N ILE A 76 -15.90 -3.41 -1.88
CA ILE A 76 -17.23 -3.10 -1.34
C ILE A 76 -18.23 -3.20 -2.50
N PRO A 77 -19.27 -4.06 -2.42
CA PRO A 77 -20.23 -4.24 -3.50
C PRO A 77 -20.89 -2.92 -3.94
N GLY A 78 -20.85 -2.64 -5.25
CA GLY A 78 -21.45 -1.44 -5.84
C GLY A 78 -20.77 -0.11 -5.49
N LYS A 79 -19.54 -0.17 -4.94
CA LYS A 79 -18.72 1.00 -4.64
C LYS A 79 -17.38 0.93 -5.36
N PRO A 80 -16.83 2.06 -5.83
CA PRO A 80 -15.47 2.12 -6.31
C PRO A 80 -14.49 1.94 -5.15
N SER A 81 -13.23 1.67 -5.46
CA SER A 81 -12.13 1.72 -4.49
C SER A 81 -11.98 3.13 -3.94
N ALA A 82 -11.69 3.26 -2.67
CA ALA A 82 -11.59 4.56 -2.01
C ALA A 82 -10.37 4.66 -1.10
N ILE A 83 -9.77 5.84 -1.04
CA ILE A 83 -8.76 6.17 -0.04
C ILE A 83 -9.48 6.47 1.26
N MET A 84 -9.15 5.70 2.29
CA MET A 84 -9.71 5.80 3.63
C MET A 84 -8.74 6.53 4.55
N VAL A 85 -9.28 7.17 5.57
CA VAL A 85 -8.49 7.79 6.63
C VAL A 85 -9.09 7.49 8.00
N THR A 86 -8.22 7.26 8.97
CA THR A 86 -8.53 7.31 10.40
C THR A 86 -7.58 8.31 11.07
N LYS A 87 -8.10 9.11 12.01
CA LYS A 87 -7.37 10.20 12.67
C LYS A 87 -7.38 10.02 14.17
N MET A 88 -6.26 10.34 14.82
CA MET A 88 -6.17 10.36 16.28
C MET A 88 -6.60 11.73 16.81
N ILE A 89 -7.75 11.80 17.45
CA ILE A 89 -8.31 12.99 18.08
C ILE A 89 -8.46 12.71 19.58
N ASN A 90 -7.91 13.56 20.42
CA ASN A 90 -7.92 13.37 21.89
C ASN A 90 -7.46 11.98 22.33
N ASN A 91 -6.39 11.47 21.69
CA ASN A 91 -5.81 10.14 21.93
C ASN A 91 -6.72 8.95 21.53
N GLU A 92 -7.79 9.18 20.80
CA GLU A 92 -8.70 8.16 20.27
C GLU A 92 -8.71 8.18 18.74
N TRP A 93 -8.72 7.01 18.11
CA TRP A 93 -8.78 6.88 16.67
C TRP A 93 -10.23 6.90 16.18
N THR A 94 -10.50 7.77 15.19
CA THR A 94 -11.82 7.83 14.54
C THR A 94 -12.07 6.56 13.73
N LYS A 95 -13.33 6.21 13.51
CA LYS A 95 -13.67 5.15 12.55
C LYS A 95 -13.11 5.53 11.17
N PRO A 96 -12.53 4.56 10.41
CA PRO A 96 -12.08 4.83 9.05
C PRO A 96 -13.22 5.33 8.17
N SER A 97 -12.99 6.40 7.45
CA SER A 97 -13.94 6.99 6.48
C SER A 97 -13.21 7.38 5.19
N PRO A 98 -13.88 7.43 4.04
CA PRO A 98 -13.27 7.97 2.84
C PRO A 98 -12.77 9.40 3.05
N VAL A 99 -11.64 9.76 2.44
CA VAL A 99 -11.23 11.17 2.35
C VAL A 99 -12.27 11.94 1.51
N ASN A 100 -12.36 13.24 1.73
CA ASN A 100 -13.48 14.06 1.20
C ASN A 100 -13.64 14.06 -0.33
N PHE A 101 -12.60 13.75 -1.09
CA PHE A 101 -12.66 13.69 -2.57
C PHE A 101 -12.81 12.26 -3.12
N SER A 102 -12.72 11.21 -2.26
CA SER A 102 -12.67 9.81 -2.71
C SER A 102 -13.99 9.08 -2.49
N GLY A 103 -14.22 8.03 -3.29
CA GLY A 103 -15.43 7.20 -3.24
C GLY A 103 -16.40 7.42 -4.39
N THR A 104 -16.09 8.30 -5.34
CA THR A 104 -16.82 8.48 -6.61
C THR A 104 -16.12 7.77 -7.77
N TYR A 105 -14.80 7.77 -7.76
CA TYR A 105 -13.94 7.09 -8.74
C TYR A 105 -13.12 6.02 -8.03
N ASN A 106 -12.44 5.16 -8.79
CA ASN A 106 -11.44 4.25 -8.23
C ASN A 106 -10.21 5.07 -7.84
N ASP A 107 -10.04 5.33 -6.56
CA ASP A 107 -8.90 6.04 -6.01
C ASP A 107 -8.09 5.07 -5.15
N VAL A 108 -6.81 4.88 -5.50
CA VAL A 108 -5.90 3.92 -4.86
C VAL A 108 -4.45 4.45 -4.84
N ASP A 109 -3.54 3.70 -4.26
CA ASP A 109 -2.09 3.87 -4.34
C ASP A 109 -1.63 5.27 -3.93
N LEU A 110 -2.03 5.65 -2.74
CA LEU A 110 -1.72 6.97 -2.21
C LEU A 110 -0.27 7.08 -1.72
N PHE A 111 0.30 8.25 -1.95
CA PHE A 111 1.55 8.73 -1.37
C PHE A 111 1.34 10.08 -0.69
N LEU A 112 1.82 10.24 0.53
CA LEU A 112 1.86 11.54 1.20
C LEU A 112 3.25 12.15 1.04
N THR A 113 3.31 13.42 0.61
CA THR A 113 4.57 14.15 0.63
C THR A 113 5.14 14.21 2.05
N PRO A 114 6.48 14.18 2.24
CA PRO A 114 7.10 14.15 3.57
C PRO A 114 6.69 15.31 4.49
N ASP A 115 6.30 16.44 3.92
CA ASP A 115 5.78 17.60 4.66
C ASP A 115 4.29 17.51 5.00
N GLY A 116 3.61 16.45 4.54
CA GLY A 116 2.19 16.20 4.76
C GLY A 116 1.24 17.18 4.05
N LYS A 117 1.75 18.01 3.13
CA LYS A 117 0.96 19.06 2.48
C LYS A 117 0.27 18.62 1.22
N SER A 118 0.67 17.49 0.63
CA SER A 118 0.07 16.97 -0.58
C SER A 118 -0.12 15.45 -0.50
N MET A 119 -1.18 14.98 -1.12
CA MET A 119 -1.45 13.58 -1.38
C MET A 119 -1.41 13.36 -2.90
N ILE A 120 -0.57 12.44 -3.34
CA ILE A 120 -0.51 11.97 -4.73
C ILE A 120 -1.11 10.57 -4.74
N TYR A 121 -1.91 10.24 -5.73
CA TYR A 121 -2.59 8.95 -5.79
C TYR A 121 -3.01 8.60 -7.21
N CYS A 122 -3.36 7.35 -7.44
CA CYS A 122 -3.92 6.88 -8.70
C CYS A 122 -5.43 7.04 -8.68
N SER A 123 -5.98 7.50 -9.79
CA SER A 123 -7.43 7.66 -9.93
C SER A 123 -7.91 7.35 -11.34
N GLY A 124 -9.04 6.64 -11.40
CA GLY A 124 -9.81 6.42 -12.62
C GLY A 124 -10.74 7.58 -12.99
N ARG A 125 -10.42 8.81 -12.58
CA ARG A 125 -11.17 10.02 -12.99
C ARG A 125 -11.11 10.20 -14.50
N ILE A 126 -12.25 10.60 -15.08
CA ILE A 126 -12.34 10.85 -16.51
C ILE A 126 -11.44 12.03 -16.89
N ILE A 127 -10.57 11.79 -17.85
CA ILE A 127 -9.73 12.82 -18.45
C ILE A 127 -10.32 13.14 -19.80
N ASN A 128 -10.74 14.39 -19.97
CA ASN A 128 -11.25 14.87 -21.25
C ASN A 128 -10.10 15.49 -22.06
N GLU A 129 -9.62 14.78 -23.07
CA GLU A 129 -8.61 15.24 -24.00
C GLU A 129 -9.28 15.49 -25.36
N GLY A 130 -9.67 16.76 -25.60
CA GLY A 130 -10.42 17.12 -26.81
C GLY A 130 -11.78 16.42 -26.88
N ASN A 131 -12.02 15.63 -27.93
CA ASN A 131 -13.27 14.90 -28.14
C ASN A 131 -13.27 13.46 -27.59
N MET A 132 -12.20 13.02 -26.91
CA MET A 132 -12.09 11.69 -26.35
C MET A 132 -12.03 11.76 -24.83
N ALA A 133 -12.81 10.89 -24.17
CA ALA A 133 -12.71 10.65 -22.74
C ALA A 133 -11.79 9.44 -22.51
N ARG A 134 -10.77 9.60 -21.69
CA ARG A 134 -9.88 8.53 -21.27
C ARG A 134 -10.18 8.17 -19.82
N MET A 135 -10.24 6.89 -19.51
CA MET A 135 -10.53 6.34 -18.17
C MET A 135 -9.42 5.39 -17.74
N ASN A 136 -8.18 5.88 -17.73
CA ASN A 136 -7.03 5.15 -17.19
C ASN A 136 -6.79 5.57 -15.74
N ASN A 137 -6.05 4.75 -15.01
CA ASN A 137 -5.49 5.20 -13.75
C ASN A 137 -4.27 6.09 -14.02
N ASP A 138 -4.44 7.37 -13.75
CA ASP A 138 -3.40 8.39 -13.84
C ASP A 138 -3.12 8.97 -12.45
N PHE A 139 -2.04 9.74 -12.34
CA PHE A 139 -1.70 10.42 -11.09
C PHE A 139 -2.46 11.72 -10.91
N TRP A 140 -3.01 11.85 -9.74
CA TRP A 140 -3.69 13.03 -9.25
C TRP A 140 -3.06 13.53 -7.98
N ILE A 141 -3.12 14.83 -7.76
CA ILE A 141 -2.61 15.47 -6.55
C ILE A 141 -3.70 16.32 -5.91
N SER A 142 -3.76 16.26 -4.59
CA SER A 142 -4.61 17.13 -3.77
C SER A 142 -3.78 17.79 -2.69
N GLY A 143 -3.89 19.10 -2.56
CA GLY A 143 -3.23 19.89 -1.52
C GLY A 143 -4.02 19.88 -0.21
N ARG A 144 -3.33 19.94 0.92
CA ARG A 144 -3.96 19.99 2.24
C ARG A 144 -4.59 21.36 2.49
N ILE A 145 -5.85 21.40 2.92
CA ILE A 145 -6.59 22.59 3.32
C ILE A 145 -7.18 22.36 4.72
N GLY A 146 -6.45 22.79 5.75
CA GLY A 146 -6.83 22.48 7.13
C GLY A 146 -6.86 20.97 7.37
N ASP A 147 -8.00 20.43 7.80
CA ASP A 147 -8.22 19.01 8.04
C ASP A 147 -8.73 18.25 6.81
N LEU A 148 -8.94 18.93 5.69
CA LEU A 148 -9.47 18.37 4.45
C LEU A 148 -8.41 18.40 3.35
N TRP A 149 -8.74 17.75 2.24
CA TRP A 149 -7.99 17.79 0.99
C TRP A 149 -8.73 18.69 -0.02
N GLY A 150 -7.99 19.49 -0.76
CA GLY A 150 -8.52 20.33 -1.83
C GLY A 150 -8.95 19.53 -3.05
N GLU A 151 -9.46 20.26 -4.05
CA GLU A 151 -9.89 19.65 -5.31
C GLU A 151 -8.70 18.97 -6.01
N PRO A 152 -8.88 17.71 -6.46
CA PRO A 152 -7.85 16.99 -7.19
C PRO A 152 -7.51 17.63 -8.53
N THR A 153 -6.22 17.69 -8.83
CA THR A 153 -5.71 18.08 -10.15
C THR A 153 -4.76 17.02 -10.70
N ARG A 154 -4.56 16.97 -12.00
CA ARG A 154 -3.62 16.04 -12.62
C ARG A 154 -2.20 16.32 -12.15
N PHE A 155 -1.41 15.27 -12.02
CA PHE A 155 -0.03 15.33 -11.53
C PHE A 155 0.93 14.66 -12.51
N ALA A 156 2.07 15.33 -12.77
CA ALA A 156 3.17 14.81 -13.58
C ALA A 156 2.74 14.35 -14.99
N GLU A 157 1.91 15.13 -15.67
CA GLU A 157 1.34 14.79 -16.98
C GLU A 157 2.39 14.40 -18.03
N GLU A 158 3.60 14.97 -17.96
CA GLU A 158 4.69 14.64 -18.87
C GLU A 158 5.31 13.26 -18.59
N ALA A 159 5.12 12.73 -17.39
CA ALA A 159 5.66 11.43 -16.97
C ALA A 159 4.69 10.27 -17.21
N VAL A 160 3.38 10.53 -17.12
CA VAL A 160 2.33 9.51 -17.28
C VAL A 160 2.18 9.10 -18.77
N SER A 161 1.51 7.97 -18.99
CA SER A 161 1.31 7.41 -20.32
C SER A 161 -0.17 7.25 -20.66
N GLU A 162 -0.47 6.78 -21.87
CA GLU A 162 -1.82 6.37 -22.25
C GLU A 162 -2.24 5.02 -21.63
N PHE A 163 -1.32 4.34 -20.93
CA PHE A 163 -1.54 3.08 -20.26
C PHE A 163 -1.75 3.30 -18.75
N GLU A 164 -2.00 2.21 -18.04
CA GLU A 164 -2.16 2.21 -16.59
C GLU A 164 -0.83 2.53 -15.88
N ASP A 165 -0.82 3.58 -15.08
CA ASP A 165 0.30 4.00 -14.25
C ASP A 165 -0.13 3.94 -12.76
N TYR A 166 0.67 3.30 -11.89
CA TYR A 166 0.32 3.01 -10.50
C TYR A 166 1.45 3.30 -9.52
N PHE A 167 1.10 3.43 -8.25
CA PHE A 167 1.98 3.50 -7.10
C PHE A 167 3.03 4.62 -7.19
N PRO A 168 2.62 5.89 -7.24
CA PRO A 168 3.53 7.03 -7.34
C PRO A 168 4.29 7.25 -6.03
N ILE A 169 5.62 7.38 -6.09
CA ILE A 169 6.49 7.76 -4.98
C ILE A 169 7.36 8.94 -5.41
N VAL A 170 7.31 10.04 -4.68
CA VAL A 170 8.19 11.18 -4.90
C VAL A 170 9.30 11.20 -3.85
N THR A 171 10.54 11.26 -4.30
CA THR A 171 11.71 11.29 -3.44
C THR A 171 12.07 12.73 -3.02
N LYS A 172 13.04 12.88 -2.13
CA LYS A 172 13.53 14.20 -1.69
C LYS A 172 14.11 15.03 -2.83
N SER A 173 14.66 14.39 -3.86
CA SER A 173 15.17 15.08 -5.06
C SER A 173 14.04 15.58 -5.97
N GLY A 174 12.79 15.18 -5.72
CA GLY A 174 11.63 15.45 -6.56
C GLY A 174 11.39 14.38 -7.62
N ASN A 175 12.28 13.40 -7.79
CA ASN A 175 12.10 12.32 -8.76
C ASN A 175 10.86 11.49 -8.43
N LEU A 176 10.08 11.17 -9.46
CA LEU A 176 8.87 10.36 -9.38
C LEU A 176 9.19 8.94 -9.83
N TYR A 177 8.98 7.98 -8.94
CA TYR A 177 9.04 6.54 -9.24
C TYR A 177 7.63 5.98 -9.26
N PHE A 178 7.36 5.05 -10.16
CA PHE A 178 6.05 4.43 -10.32
C PHE A 178 6.15 3.17 -11.17
N ASN A 179 5.11 2.38 -11.23
CA ASN A 179 5.03 1.27 -12.17
C ASN A 179 4.02 1.55 -13.29
N SER A 180 4.28 1.02 -14.47
CA SER A 180 3.54 1.31 -15.69
C SER A 180 3.40 0.08 -16.59
N GLN A 181 2.25 0.00 -17.25
CA GLN A 181 1.97 -0.99 -18.30
C GLN A 181 2.33 -0.50 -19.72
N ARG A 182 3.10 0.58 -19.85
CA ARG A 182 3.49 1.15 -21.17
C ARG A 182 4.36 0.23 -22.02
N GLY A 183 4.86 -0.87 -21.49
CA GLY A 183 5.51 -1.93 -22.23
C GLY A 183 4.55 -2.83 -23.02
N GLY A 184 3.23 -2.66 -22.86
CA GLY A 184 2.17 -3.41 -23.49
C GLY A 184 1.31 -4.20 -22.51
N PRO A 185 0.18 -4.76 -22.94
CA PRO A 185 -0.73 -5.51 -22.09
C PRO A 185 -0.02 -6.67 -21.36
N GLY A 186 -0.25 -6.78 -20.06
CA GLY A 186 0.35 -7.82 -19.21
C GLY A 186 1.77 -7.53 -18.74
N THR A 187 2.41 -6.45 -19.23
CA THR A 187 3.67 -5.96 -18.64
C THR A 187 3.38 -5.11 -17.41
N ASN A 188 4.33 -4.99 -16.54
CA ASN A 188 4.33 -4.00 -15.47
C ASN A 188 5.78 -3.83 -15.03
N ASP A 189 6.31 -2.64 -15.26
CA ASP A 189 7.70 -2.32 -15.00
C ASP A 189 7.80 -1.05 -14.15
N ILE A 190 8.89 -0.90 -13.42
CA ILE A 190 9.17 0.26 -12.60
C ILE A 190 9.89 1.32 -13.45
N TYR A 191 9.38 2.53 -13.41
CA TYR A 191 9.89 3.70 -14.12
C TYR A 191 10.31 4.80 -13.15
N CYS A 192 11.15 5.69 -13.66
CA CYS A 192 11.54 6.91 -12.96
C CYS A 192 11.42 8.10 -13.91
N SER A 193 10.73 9.16 -13.49
CA SER A 193 10.75 10.47 -14.12
C SER A 193 11.53 11.44 -13.24
N LYS A 194 12.50 12.13 -13.82
CA LYS A 194 13.33 13.11 -13.09
C LYS A 194 12.61 14.44 -13.02
N PHE A 195 12.73 15.11 -11.88
CA PHE A 195 12.24 16.47 -11.71
C PHE A 195 13.37 17.46 -11.99
N LEU A 196 13.31 18.11 -13.16
CA LEU A 196 14.34 19.03 -13.64
C LEU A 196 13.70 20.38 -14.02
N ASN A 197 14.26 21.47 -13.54
CA ASN A 197 13.81 22.82 -13.87
C ASN A 197 12.30 23.05 -13.66
N GLY A 198 11.74 22.46 -12.58
CA GLY A 198 10.33 22.61 -12.23
C GLY A 198 9.36 21.71 -13.02
N LYS A 199 9.86 20.77 -13.83
CA LYS A 199 9.04 19.85 -14.65
C LYS A 199 9.54 18.42 -14.52
N TYR A 200 8.62 17.49 -14.74
CA TYR A 200 8.93 16.08 -14.89
C TYR A 200 9.42 15.79 -16.31
N THR A 201 10.42 14.92 -16.45
CA THR A 201 10.86 14.41 -17.75
C THR A 201 9.98 13.27 -18.21
N ALA A 202 10.07 12.88 -19.48
CA ALA A 202 9.58 11.57 -19.90
C ALA A 202 10.17 10.48 -18.99
N ALA A 203 9.33 9.51 -18.58
CA ALA A 203 9.76 8.48 -17.66
C ALA A 203 10.63 7.43 -18.34
N GLU A 204 11.70 7.03 -17.66
CA GLU A 204 12.64 6.01 -18.11
C GLU A 204 12.43 4.73 -17.30
N LYS A 205 12.38 3.57 -17.98
CA LYS A 205 12.34 2.26 -17.34
C LYS A 205 13.61 2.06 -16.52
N LEU A 206 13.49 1.64 -15.27
CA LEU A 206 14.66 1.27 -14.48
C LEU A 206 15.37 0.08 -15.13
N PRO A 207 16.71 0.08 -15.15
CA PRO A 207 17.46 -1.02 -15.72
C PRO A 207 17.40 -2.29 -14.87
N ALA A 208 17.82 -3.41 -15.45
CA ALA A 208 18.16 -4.58 -14.67
C ALA A 208 19.22 -4.22 -13.59
N PRO A 209 19.17 -4.86 -12.42
CA PRO A 209 18.37 -6.04 -12.08
C PRO A 209 17.00 -5.70 -11.44
N ILE A 210 16.59 -4.39 -11.41
CA ILE A 210 15.30 -4.02 -10.84
C ILE A 210 14.20 -4.59 -11.69
N ASN A 211 14.07 -4.14 -12.94
CA ASN A 211 13.17 -4.74 -13.90
C ASN A 211 13.77 -6.01 -14.50
N SER A 212 12.95 -7.01 -14.67
CA SER A 212 13.28 -8.32 -15.23
C SER A 212 12.36 -8.62 -16.44
N PRO A 213 12.40 -9.80 -17.05
CA PRO A 213 11.39 -10.22 -18.03
C PRO A 213 10.01 -10.52 -17.44
N PHE A 214 9.84 -10.39 -16.14
CA PHE A 214 8.60 -10.60 -15.41
C PHE A 214 8.00 -9.27 -14.98
N ARG A 215 6.91 -9.28 -14.21
CA ARG A 215 6.26 -8.07 -13.71
C ARG A 215 6.95 -7.58 -12.44
N GLU A 216 7.26 -6.30 -12.38
CA GLU A 216 7.73 -5.58 -11.22
C GLU A 216 6.82 -4.37 -10.95
N PHE A 217 6.39 -4.19 -9.69
CA PHE A 217 5.44 -3.15 -9.35
C PHE A 217 5.51 -2.73 -7.86
N ASP A 218 4.75 -1.71 -7.49
CA ASP A 218 4.57 -1.16 -6.15
C ASP A 218 5.90 -0.86 -5.45
N ALA A 219 6.73 -0.08 -6.14
CA ALA A 219 8.06 0.23 -5.67
C ALA A 219 8.07 1.35 -4.63
N PHE A 220 8.38 1.03 -3.38
CA PHE A 220 8.80 2.01 -2.37
C PHE A 220 10.26 2.37 -2.59
N VAL A 221 10.56 3.65 -2.78
CA VAL A 221 11.93 4.17 -2.89
C VAL A 221 12.24 5.05 -1.68
N SER A 222 13.39 4.81 -1.03
CA SER A 222 13.82 5.65 0.07
C SER A 222 14.03 7.10 -0.37
N GLN A 223 13.79 8.07 0.53
CA GLN A 223 13.88 9.49 0.21
C GLN A 223 15.26 9.96 -0.27
N ASP A 224 16.31 9.21 0.03
CA ASP A 224 17.70 9.42 -0.44
C ASP A 224 18.04 8.58 -1.70
N GLU A 225 17.08 7.86 -2.26
CA GLU A 225 17.19 6.99 -3.45
C GLU A 225 18.26 5.90 -3.34
N LYS A 226 18.58 5.45 -2.12
CA LYS A 226 19.61 4.41 -1.90
C LYS A 226 19.05 3.02 -1.73
N MET A 227 17.74 2.89 -1.54
CA MET A 227 17.02 1.64 -1.35
C MET A 227 15.73 1.65 -2.14
N ILE A 228 15.43 0.52 -2.77
CA ILE A 228 14.14 0.26 -3.41
C ILE A 228 13.60 -1.07 -2.89
N ILE A 229 12.33 -1.08 -2.49
CA ILE A 229 11.57 -2.28 -2.13
C ILE A 229 10.44 -2.37 -3.13
N PHE A 230 10.25 -3.52 -3.74
CA PHE A 230 9.25 -3.68 -4.79
C PHE A 230 8.72 -5.11 -4.84
N SER A 231 7.58 -5.29 -5.47
CA SER A 231 6.98 -6.59 -5.73
C SER A 231 7.40 -7.12 -7.08
N SER A 232 7.65 -8.42 -7.18
CA SER A 232 8.03 -9.06 -8.43
C SER A 232 7.47 -10.47 -8.55
N GLU A 233 7.08 -10.83 -9.78
CA GLU A 233 6.67 -12.18 -10.17
C GLU A 233 7.85 -13.02 -10.72
N ARG A 234 9.10 -12.60 -10.45
CA ARG A 234 10.29 -13.34 -10.89
C ARG A 234 10.38 -14.74 -10.29
N PRO A 235 10.92 -15.73 -11.02
CA PRO A 235 11.06 -17.09 -10.52
C PRO A 235 11.92 -17.18 -9.26
N GLY A 236 11.66 -18.19 -8.44
CA GLY A 236 12.39 -18.44 -7.20
C GLY A 236 11.82 -17.76 -5.96
N GLY A 237 10.64 -17.15 -6.08
CA GLY A 237 9.86 -16.64 -4.96
C GLY A 237 9.05 -17.73 -4.25
N PHE A 238 8.14 -17.30 -3.38
CA PHE A 238 7.28 -18.15 -2.56
C PHE A 238 5.86 -18.30 -3.13
N GLY A 239 5.41 -17.29 -3.91
CA GLY A 239 4.03 -17.26 -4.39
C GLY A 239 3.79 -16.55 -5.71
N GLY A 240 2.69 -15.81 -5.78
CA GLY A 240 2.30 -15.06 -6.96
C GLY A 240 3.24 -13.90 -7.24
N SER A 241 3.29 -12.94 -6.34
CA SER A 241 4.30 -11.88 -6.31
C SER A 241 4.92 -11.82 -4.93
N ASP A 242 6.21 -11.64 -4.87
CA ASP A 242 6.99 -11.54 -3.64
C ASP A 242 7.59 -10.14 -3.52
N ILE A 243 7.84 -9.71 -2.28
CA ILE A 243 8.55 -8.46 -2.00
C ILE A 243 10.05 -8.70 -2.00
N TYR A 244 10.75 -7.87 -2.76
CA TYR A 244 12.21 -7.84 -2.89
C TYR A 244 12.75 -6.48 -2.47
N ILE A 245 14.03 -6.45 -2.11
CA ILE A 245 14.76 -5.24 -1.78
C ILE A 245 16.07 -5.17 -2.57
N SER A 246 16.44 -3.98 -3.03
CA SER A 246 17.71 -3.70 -3.67
C SER A 246 18.31 -2.40 -3.15
N PHE A 247 19.62 -2.32 -3.17
CA PHE A 247 20.39 -1.18 -2.67
C PHE A 247 21.23 -0.56 -3.77
N LYS A 248 21.31 0.78 -3.76
CA LYS A 248 22.15 1.50 -4.72
C LYS A 248 23.62 1.35 -4.36
N LYS A 249 24.43 0.94 -5.33
CA LYS A 249 25.89 0.80 -5.20
C LYS A 249 26.59 2.14 -5.34
N SER A 250 27.91 2.17 -5.12
CA SER A 250 28.74 3.36 -5.27
C SER A 250 28.85 3.86 -6.71
N ASP A 251 28.67 2.99 -7.69
CA ASP A 251 28.63 3.31 -9.11
C ASP A 251 27.25 3.74 -9.62
N ASN A 252 26.28 3.97 -8.70
CA ASN A 252 24.89 4.28 -8.98
C ASN A 252 24.06 3.17 -9.64
N SER A 253 24.59 1.97 -9.84
CA SER A 253 23.81 0.80 -10.22
C SER A 253 23.04 0.23 -9.02
N TRP A 254 22.04 -0.61 -9.27
CA TRP A 254 21.33 -1.35 -8.24
C TRP A 254 21.99 -2.70 -7.96
N SER A 255 21.94 -3.15 -6.73
CA SER A 255 22.34 -4.52 -6.36
C SER A 255 21.34 -5.54 -6.89
N GLU A 256 21.75 -6.82 -6.97
CA GLU A 256 20.78 -7.89 -7.17
C GLU A 256 19.71 -7.82 -6.09
N PRO A 257 18.42 -7.93 -6.46
CA PRO A 257 17.31 -7.91 -5.51
C PRO A 257 17.36 -9.14 -4.58
N LEU A 258 17.17 -8.88 -3.30
CA LEU A 258 17.07 -9.90 -2.28
C LEU A 258 15.61 -10.12 -1.93
N ASN A 259 15.12 -11.37 -1.99
CA ASN A 259 13.77 -11.74 -1.52
C ASN A 259 13.70 -11.57 0.00
N LEU A 260 12.62 -10.95 0.52
CA LEU A 260 12.45 -10.72 1.96
C LEU A 260 12.15 -11.99 2.78
N GLY A 261 12.07 -13.14 2.13
CA GLY A 261 11.90 -14.44 2.78
C GLY A 261 10.49 -14.74 3.24
N ASN A 262 10.30 -15.92 3.78
CA ASN A 262 8.98 -16.49 4.11
C ASN A 262 8.32 -15.90 5.37
N ASP A 263 9.00 -15.05 6.12
CA ASP A 263 8.38 -14.28 7.21
C ASP A 263 7.49 -13.14 6.65
N ILE A 264 7.78 -12.68 5.43
CA ILE A 264 7.05 -11.66 4.69
C ILE A 264 6.26 -12.28 3.55
N ASN A 265 6.93 -12.98 2.65
CA ASN A 265 6.38 -13.56 1.44
C ASN A 265 5.68 -14.90 1.73
N SER A 266 4.66 -15.23 0.95
CA SER A 266 3.84 -16.43 1.14
C SER A 266 3.48 -17.06 -0.21
N ALA A 267 2.66 -18.11 -0.21
CA ALA A 267 2.13 -18.70 -1.44
C ALA A 267 1.11 -17.77 -2.16
N SER A 268 0.72 -16.68 -1.54
CA SER A 268 -0.15 -15.64 -2.15
C SER A 268 0.67 -14.57 -2.88
N SER A 269 0.13 -13.38 -2.95
CA SER A 269 0.83 -12.19 -3.46
C SER A 269 1.05 -11.20 -2.33
N GLU A 270 2.25 -10.66 -2.25
CA GLU A 270 2.66 -9.58 -1.37
C GLU A 270 3.06 -8.35 -2.17
N PHE A 271 2.56 -7.17 -1.77
CA PHE A 271 2.77 -5.92 -2.50
C PHE A 271 2.51 -4.68 -1.63
N GLY A 272 2.65 -3.48 -2.21
CA GLY A 272 2.31 -2.23 -1.56
C GLY A 272 3.16 -1.92 -0.33
N ALA A 273 4.46 -2.20 -0.41
CA ALA A 273 5.41 -2.02 0.68
C ALA A 273 5.60 -0.56 1.09
N THR A 274 5.60 -0.27 2.40
CA THR A 274 5.91 1.05 2.94
C THR A 274 6.65 0.93 4.28
N ILE A 275 7.30 2.01 4.70
CA ILE A 275 7.97 2.09 6.01
C ILE A 275 7.33 3.22 6.80
N SER A 276 7.04 2.97 8.10
CA SER A 276 6.52 4.01 8.97
C SER A 276 7.45 5.23 9.03
N PRO A 277 6.94 6.47 9.21
CA PRO A 277 7.77 7.68 9.21
C PRO A 277 8.88 7.68 10.24
N ASP A 278 8.70 7.01 11.38
CA ASP A 278 9.74 6.84 12.41
C ASP A 278 10.72 5.70 12.13
N GLY A 279 10.56 5.00 11.00
CA GLY A 279 11.42 3.92 10.54
C GLY A 279 11.34 2.63 11.34
N LYS A 280 10.34 2.48 12.22
CA LYS A 280 10.27 1.31 13.13
C LYS A 280 9.56 0.11 12.53
N TYR A 281 8.58 0.34 11.64
CA TYR A 281 7.73 -0.71 11.12
C TYR A 281 7.70 -0.70 9.60
N PHE A 282 7.67 -1.89 9.05
CA PHE A 282 7.47 -2.19 7.66
C PHE A 282 6.02 -2.64 7.47
N PHE A 283 5.31 -2.02 6.55
CA PHE A 283 3.93 -2.33 6.19
C PHE A 283 3.89 -2.88 4.78
N TYR A 284 2.98 -3.79 4.53
CA TYR A 284 2.74 -4.34 3.20
C TYR A 284 1.35 -4.98 3.12
N THR A 285 0.88 -5.24 1.92
CA THR A 285 -0.37 -5.96 1.67
C THR A 285 -0.07 -7.42 1.36
N SER A 286 -0.87 -8.34 1.88
CA SER A 286 -0.79 -9.77 1.56
C SER A 286 -2.17 -10.41 1.49
N GLY A 287 -2.36 -11.29 0.49
CA GLY A 287 -3.55 -12.11 0.31
C GLY A 287 -3.55 -13.44 1.08
N LYS A 288 -2.54 -13.68 1.94
CA LYS A 288 -2.31 -15.00 2.58
C LYS A 288 -3.45 -15.53 3.46
N ASN A 289 -4.37 -14.67 3.87
CA ASN A 289 -5.53 -15.05 4.70
C ASN A 289 -6.85 -15.11 3.92
N GLY A 290 -6.80 -15.03 2.58
CA GLY A 290 -7.99 -15.12 1.71
C GLY A 290 -8.62 -13.77 1.36
N SER A 291 -8.26 -12.68 2.05
CA SER A 291 -8.50 -11.28 1.69
C SER A 291 -7.16 -10.56 1.60
N GLU A 292 -7.14 -9.44 0.89
CA GLU A 292 -5.96 -8.55 0.89
C GLU A 292 -6.00 -7.72 2.16
N ASP A 293 -5.09 -8.02 3.06
CA ASP A 293 -4.98 -7.34 4.35
C ASP A 293 -3.66 -6.59 4.47
N ILE A 294 -3.66 -5.50 5.21
CA ILE A 294 -2.44 -4.79 5.58
C ILE A 294 -1.76 -5.54 6.72
N PHE A 295 -0.52 -5.93 6.49
CA PHE A 295 0.36 -6.54 7.48
C PHE A 295 1.44 -5.55 7.93
N TRP A 296 1.97 -5.77 9.12
CA TRP A 296 3.09 -5.01 9.64
C TRP A 296 4.06 -5.88 10.41
N VAL A 297 5.32 -5.45 10.44
CA VAL A 297 6.42 -6.14 11.13
C VAL A 297 7.48 -5.11 11.53
N SER A 298 8.37 -5.47 12.45
CA SER A 298 9.53 -4.63 12.77
C SER A 298 10.40 -4.37 11.52
N ALA A 299 10.70 -3.12 11.21
CA ALA A 299 11.58 -2.77 10.09
C ALA A 299 13.05 -3.20 10.30
N LYS A 300 13.40 -3.81 11.45
CA LYS A 300 14.73 -4.40 11.67
C LYS A 300 15.06 -5.47 10.64
N ILE A 301 14.06 -6.17 10.11
CA ILE A 301 14.25 -7.15 9.02
C ILE A 301 14.97 -6.54 7.81
N ILE A 302 14.70 -5.27 7.48
CA ILE A 302 15.34 -4.55 6.38
C ILE A 302 16.79 -4.20 6.73
N VAL A 303 17.04 -3.81 7.99
CA VAL A 303 18.39 -3.49 8.47
C VAL A 303 19.28 -4.73 8.51
N GLU A 304 18.72 -5.88 8.86
CA GLU A 304 19.45 -7.16 8.94
C GLU A 304 19.91 -7.67 7.58
N ILE A 305 19.14 -7.40 6.50
CA ILE A 305 19.47 -7.79 5.12
C ILE A 305 20.37 -6.74 4.43
N SER A 306 20.44 -5.53 4.98
CA SER A 306 21.24 -4.46 4.38
C SER A 306 22.73 -4.79 4.39
N PRO A 307 23.49 -4.47 3.32
CA PRO A 307 24.93 -4.67 3.28
C PRO A 307 25.62 -4.00 4.48
N LYS A 308 26.49 -4.72 5.17
CA LYS A 308 27.16 -4.28 6.41
C LYS A 308 27.97 -2.98 6.26
N GLU A 309 28.37 -2.64 5.05
CA GLU A 309 29.13 -1.42 4.74
C GLU A 309 28.28 -0.14 4.72
N LYS A 310 26.96 -0.27 4.65
CA LYS A 310 26.00 0.86 4.67
C LYS A 310 24.87 0.50 5.61
N LYS A 311 25.08 0.73 6.92
CA LYS A 311 23.95 0.65 7.88
C LYS A 311 22.89 1.65 7.41
N TYR A 312 21.83 1.14 6.80
CA TYR A 312 20.65 1.92 6.51
C TYR A 312 20.08 2.45 7.82
N SER A 313 20.04 3.76 7.97
CA SER A 313 19.34 4.39 9.08
C SER A 313 17.99 4.87 8.54
N PRO A 314 16.87 4.22 8.89
CA PRO A 314 15.55 4.62 8.42
C PRO A 314 15.07 5.95 9.02
N ILE A 315 15.92 6.59 9.85
CA ILE A 315 15.53 7.80 10.57
C ILE A 315 15.57 9.00 9.63
N ILE A 316 14.41 9.44 9.20
CA ILE A 316 14.21 10.83 8.77
C ILE A 316 14.39 11.68 10.03
N LYS A 317 15.60 12.26 10.24
CA LYS A 317 15.77 13.31 11.22
C LYS A 317 14.97 14.51 10.72
N SER A 318 13.76 14.67 11.23
CA SER A 318 13.05 15.94 11.16
C SER A 318 13.90 16.98 11.87
N LYS A 319 14.41 17.94 11.13
CA LYS A 319 14.85 19.24 11.67
C LYS A 319 13.69 20.19 11.72
#